data_4a41d9bc85d3a5b1bb651d4b3259249b
#
_entry.id   4a41d9bc85d3a5b1bb651d4b3259249b
#
_cell.length_a   1.000
_cell.length_b   1.000
_cell.length_c   1.000
_cell.angle_alpha   90.00
_cell.angle_beta   90.00
_cell.angle_gamma   90.00
#
_symmetry.space_group_name_H-M   'P 1'
#
loop_
_entity.id
_entity.type
_entity.pdbx_description
1 polymer ?
#
loop_
_entity_poly.entity_id
_entity_poly.type
_entity_poly.pdbx_seq_one_letter_code
_entity_poly.pdbx_strand_id
1 'polypeptide(L)'
;MDLLTNDEKRYTTPKVPTYPLRFGPIYQYRLWGGRRLAELLTTTLPTGSIGEAWILSDRDDHASQVSEGPLKGQTIGQLLEQFPEQMLGKLDGRFRRFPLLLKFLDAQEMLSVQVHPTKANTNLLPAGETPKTEAWLVLEAGTQSRIYAGLKAGTTAADLRRALANGTVANQLACIAPKPGDSVFLQAGTVHSLGGDIVVFEIQQNSDVTFRLYDWDHVDTKTGKPRILQVEQAIACIDFAEGAVGLAAPVVEATAPAKREKLFDCEHFQLWRLRGESPFPVGAADMPRVLVCIEGVGHVEHLDVSYAVGKGDVFFLPAAIGACTFRPRRAVNLLEIALPEMVGTR
;
A
#
# COMPACT_ATOMS: atom_id res chain seq x y z
N MET A 1 36.51 -28.97 30.76
CA MET A 1 37.25 -28.14 29.77
C MET A 1 36.45 -28.24 28.48
N ASP A 2 35.35 -27.47 28.45
CA ASP A 2 34.35 -27.53 27.38
C ASP A 2 34.79 -26.67 26.21
N LEU A 3 35.07 -27.36 25.11
CA LEU A 3 35.30 -26.73 23.81
C LEU A 3 33.95 -26.32 23.21
N LEU A 4 33.47 -25.13 23.52
CA LEU A 4 32.42 -24.50 22.76
C LEU A 4 32.93 -24.25 21.34
N THR A 5 32.23 -24.78 20.35
CA THR A 5 32.57 -24.69 18.95
C THR A 5 32.50 -23.23 18.46
N ASN A 6 33.38 -22.85 17.54
CA ASN A 6 33.52 -21.47 17.02
C ASN A 6 32.27 -20.89 16.34
N ASP A 7 31.20 -21.67 16.14
CA ASP A 7 29.94 -21.25 15.58
C ASP A 7 29.02 -20.55 16.59
N GLU A 8 29.09 -20.86 17.88
CA GLU A 8 28.25 -20.23 18.90
C GLU A 8 28.74 -18.81 19.30
N LYS A 9 29.99 -18.45 19.01
CA LYS A 9 30.51 -17.10 19.29
C LYS A 9 30.16 -16.04 18.26
N ARG A 10 29.50 -16.40 17.12
CA ARG A 10 29.12 -15.45 16.06
C ARG A 10 27.78 -14.72 16.28
N TYR A 11 27.02 -15.03 17.33
CA TYR A 11 25.66 -14.55 17.50
C TYR A 11 25.38 -13.74 18.78
N THR A 12 26.37 -13.14 19.40
CA THR A 12 26.20 -12.28 20.58
C THR A 12 26.12 -10.76 20.24
N THR A 13 26.17 -10.40 18.97
CA THR A 13 25.88 -9.00 18.58
C THR A 13 24.37 -8.75 18.74
N PRO A 14 23.95 -7.67 19.39
CA PRO A 14 22.53 -7.31 19.48
C PRO A 14 21.93 -7.32 18.06
N LYS A 15 20.82 -8.03 17.88
CA LYS A 15 20.11 -8.08 16.60
C LYS A 15 19.36 -6.76 16.41
N VAL A 16 20.08 -5.71 16.00
CA VAL A 16 19.57 -4.35 15.82
C VAL A 16 19.24 -4.13 14.34
N PRO A 17 18.19 -3.37 14.00
CA PRO A 17 17.80 -3.08 12.61
C PRO A 17 18.73 -2.04 11.96
N THR A 18 19.97 -2.46 11.69
CA THR A 18 21.03 -1.66 11.03
C THR A 18 21.32 -2.16 9.62
N TYR A 19 20.33 -2.73 8.96
CA TYR A 19 20.39 -3.22 7.58
C TYR A 19 18.99 -3.12 6.92
N PRO A 20 18.90 -3.14 5.57
CA PRO A 20 17.61 -3.18 4.87
C PRO A 20 16.80 -4.42 5.24
N LEU A 21 15.57 -4.22 5.74
CA LEU A 21 14.69 -5.28 6.22
C LEU A 21 13.73 -5.69 5.11
N ARG A 22 13.81 -6.93 4.62
CA ARG A 22 12.84 -7.49 3.67
C ARG A 22 11.67 -8.10 4.41
N PHE A 23 10.44 -7.83 3.94
CA PHE A 23 9.22 -8.42 4.46
C PHE A 23 8.58 -9.38 3.45
N GLY A 24 7.90 -10.42 3.97
CA GLY A 24 7.13 -11.35 3.16
C GLY A 24 5.67 -10.88 3.01
N PRO A 25 5.03 -11.19 1.86
CA PRO A 25 3.63 -10.83 1.63
C PRO A 25 2.67 -11.70 2.46
N ILE A 26 1.54 -11.13 2.85
CA ILE A 26 0.41 -11.80 3.49
C ILE A 26 -0.73 -11.83 2.48
N TYR A 27 -1.13 -13.03 2.03
CA TYR A 27 -2.14 -13.20 0.99
C TYR A 27 -3.54 -13.19 1.56
N GLN A 28 -4.44 -12.46 0.89
CA GLN A 28 -5.84 -12.34 1.27
C GLN A 28 -6.75 -12.89 0.17
N TYR A 29 -7.61 -13.83 0.54
CA TYR A 29 -8.71 -14.24 -0.31
C TYR A 29 -9.68 -13.07 -0.49
N ARG A 30 -10.04 -12.80 -1.75
CA ARG A 30 -11.12 -11.87 -2.09
C ARG A 30 -11.94 -12.49 -3.21
N LEU A 31 -13.28 -12.43 -3.13
CA LEU A 31 -14.15 -13.04 -4.14
C LEU A 31 -13.92 -12.50 -5.56
N TRP A 32 -13.49 -11.25 -5.66
CA TRP A 32 -13.17 -10.55 -6.91
C TRP A 32 -11.72 -10.76 -7.39
N GLY A 33 -10.92 -11.49 -6.62
CA GLY A 33 -9.48 -11.65 -6.87
C GLY A 33 -9.16 -12.59 -8.02
N GLY A 34 -7.99 -12.37 -8.62
CA GLY A 34 -7.40 -13.18 -9.68
C GLY A 34 -6.23 -14.05 -9.20
N ARG A 35 -5.26 -14.27 -10.11
CA ARG A 35 -4.05 -15.09 -9.88
C ARG A 35 -2.76 -14.40 -10.37
N ARG A 36 -2.83 -13.15 -10.89
CA ARG A 36 -1.67 -12.43 -11.48
C ARG A 36 -0.64 -12.02 -10.44
N LEU A 37 -1.00 -11.96 -9.15
CA LEU A 37 -0.03 -11.73 -8.09
C LEU A 37 1.08 -12.80 -8.03
N ALA A 38 0.86 -14.00 -8.62
CA ALA A 38 1.90 -15.02 -8.75
C ALA A 38 3.07 -14.55 -9.62
N GLU A 39 2.79 -13.91 -10.75
CA GLU A 39 3.81 -13.33 -11.64
C GLU A 39 4.45 -12.08 -11.05
N LEU A 40 3.62 -11.22 -10.44
CA LEU A 40 4.10 -9.98 -9.82
C LEU A 40 5.10 -10.28 -8.70
N LEU A 41 4.79 -11.23 -7.83
CA LEU A 41 5.59 -11.59 -6.66
C LEU A 41 6.57 -12.74 -6.92
N THR A 42 6.62 -13.25 -8.14
CA THR A 42 7.48 -14.37 -8.55
C THR A 42 7.38 -15.55 -7.57
N THR A 43 6.15 -15.95 -7.24
CA THR A 43 5.87 -16.94 -6.18
C THR A 43 4.65 -17.80 -6.50
N THR A 44 4.52 -18.91 -5.76
CA THR A 44 3.30 -19.73 -5.79
C THR A 44 2.29 -19.17 -4.80
N LEU A 45 1.11 -18.79 -5.30
CA LEU A 45 0.03 -18.31 -4.45
C LEU A 45 -0.72 -19.48 -3.78
N PRO A 46 -1.33 -19.26 -2.61
CA PRO A 46 -2.31 -20.18 -2.03
C PRO A 46 -3.43 -20.50 -3.02
N THR A 47 -4.14 -21.60 -2.79
CA THR A 47 -5.28 -22.01 -3.63
C THR A 47 -6.45 -21.03 -3.51
N GLY A 48 -7.21 -20.86 -4.60
CA GLY A 48 -8.38 -19.97 -4.68
C GLY A 48 -8.06 -18.58 -5.22
N SER A 49 -9.05 -17.71 -5.19
CA SER A 49 -8.95 -16.30 -5.56
C SER A 49 -8.12 -15.52 -4.56
N ILE A 50 -7.00 -14.96 -4.99
CA ILE A 50 -6.15 -14.10 -4.17
C ILE A 50 -6.24 -12.67 -4.71
N GLY A 51 -7.08 -11.85 -4.09
CA GLY A 51 -7.27 -10.47 -4.54
C GLY A 51 -6.25 -9.50 -4.00
N GLU A 52 -5.64 -9.78 -2.83
CA GLU A 52 -4.67 -8.88 -2.21
C GLU A 52 -3.43 -9.63 -1.72
N ALA A 53 -2.28 -8.98 -1.85
CA ALA A 53 -1.06 -9.29 -1.12
C ALA A 53 -0.68 -8.07 -0.28
N TRP A 54 -0.79 -8.18 1.04
CA TRP A 54 -0.35 -7.16 1.97
C TRP A 54 1.15 -7.29 2.13
N ILE A 55 1.89 -6.37 1.54
CA ILE A 55 3.35 -6.44 1.46
C ILE A 55 4.06 -5.76 2.62
N LEU A 56 3.37 -4.82 3.31
CA LEU A 56 3.82 -4.25 4.58
C LEU A 56 2.61 -3.83 5.40
N SER A 57 2.43 -4.47 6.56
CA SER A 57 1.26 -4.32 7.43
C SER A 57 1.68 -4.42 8.90
N ASP A 58 1.09 -3.58 9.74
CA ASP A 58 1.18 -3.67 11.20
C ASP A 58 -0.22 -3.79 11.82
N ARG A 59 -1.02 -4.72 11.29
CA ARG A 59 -2.34 -5.05 11.83
C ARG A 59 -2.25 -6.31 12.69
N ASP A 60 -2.99 -6.36 13.79
CA ASP A 60 -2.85 -7.36 14.86
C ASP A 60 -2.77 -8.80 14.35
N ASP A 61 -3.73 -9.22 13.50
CA ASP A 61 -3.77 -10.59 12.98
C ASP A 61 -2.96 -10.79 11.67
N HIS A 62 -2.42 -9.70 11.12
CA HIS A 62 -1.77 -9.67 9.81
C HIS A 62 -0.53 -8.77 9.82
N ALA A 63 0.30 -8.85 10.85
CA ALA A 63 1.55 -8.10 10.94
C ALA A 63 2.63 -8.75 10.05
N SER A 64 3.23 -7.92 9.19
CA SER A 64 4.34 -8.36 8.32
C SER A 64 5.56 -8.72 9.13
N GLN A 65 6.20 -9.83 8.76
CA GLN A 65 7.41 -10.35 9.41
C GLN A 65 8.63 -10.19 8.49
N VAL A 66 9.76 -9.89 9.10
CA VAL A 66 11.05 -9.92 8.41
C VAL A 66 11.28 -11.32 7.86
N SER A 67 11.54 -11.43 6.56
CA SER A 67 11.65 -12.72 5.87
C SER A 67 13.05 -13.33 5.92
N GLU A 68 14.09 -12.52 6.15
CA GLU A 68 15.49 -12.96 6.13
C GLU A 68 16.38 -12.15 7.07
N GLY A 69 17.60 -12.62 7.29
CA GLY A 69 18.59 -11.95 8.10
C GLY A 69 18.43 -12.17 9.62
N PRO A 70 19.22 -11.47 10.45
CA PRO A 70 19.27 -11.68 11.91
C PRO A 70 17.94 -11.45 12.64
N LEU A 71 17.05 -10.60 12.09
CA LEU A 71 15.76 -10.24 12.68
C LEU A 71 14.59 -11.05 12.07
N LYS A 72 14.89 -12.11 11.29
CA LYS A 72 13.87 -12.96 10.67
C LYS A 72 12.80 -13.41 11.67
N GLY A 73 11.53 -13.28 11.30
CA GLY A 73 10.36 -13.67 12.08
C GLY A 73 9.85 -12.58 13.03
N GLN A 74 10.60 -11.50 13.28
CA GLN A 74 10.10 -10.37 14.03
C GLN A 74 9.12 -9.55 13.18
N THR A 75 8.03 -9.10 13.79
CA THR A 75 7.07 -8.23 13.10
C THR A 75 7.55 -6.79 13.06
N ILE A 76 7.04 -6.01 12.10
CA ILE A 76 7.37 -4.58 12.02
C ILE A 76 6.98 -3.85 13.32
N GLY A 77 5.83 -4.19 13.94
CA GLY A 77 5.40 -3.60 15.21
C GLY A 77 6.36 -3.92 16.36
N GLN A 78 6.83 -5.18 16.48
CA GLN A 78 7.84 -5.55 17.47
C GLN A 78 9.15 -4.77 17.30
N LEU A 79 9.57 -4.54 16.04
CA LEU A 79 10.78 -3.78 15.76
C LEU A 79 10.61 -2.29 16.11
N LEU A 80 9.44 -1.70 15.84
CA LEU A 80 9.14 -0.33 16.23
C LEU A 80 9.09 -0.15 17.75
N GLU A 81 8.59 -1.15 18.48
CA GLU A 81 8.53 -1.13 19.94
C GLU A 81 9.92 -1.30 20.57
N GLN A 82 10.72 -2.23 20.05
CA GLN A 82 12.04 -2.57 20.63
C GLN A 82 13.14 -1.61 20.22
N PHE A 83 13.06 -1.03 19.03
CA PHE A 83 14.10 -0.20 18.42
C PHE A 83 13.53 1.07 17.77
N PRO A 84 12.72 1.87 18.49
CA PRO A 84 12.01 3.01 17.89
C PRO A 84 12.97 4.02 17.26
N GLU A 85 14.06 4.37 17.92
CA GLU A 85 15.07 5.30 17.41
C GLU A 85 15.72 4.78 16.11
N GLN A 86 16.18 3.52 16.09
CA GLN A 86 16.82 2.93 14.90
C GLN A 86 15.84 2.80 13.73
N MET A 87 14.60 2.45 14.02
CA MET A 87 13.57 2.29 13.00
C MET A 87 13.08 3.64 12.46
N LEU A 88 12.81 4.61 13.33
CA LEU A 88 12.09 5.83 13.00
C LEU A 88 12.97 7.09 12.94
N GLY A 89 14.12 7.13 13.63
CA GLY A 89 15.01 8.29 13.66
C GLY A 89 14.27 9.56 14.11
N LYS A 90 14.22 10.59 13.29
CA LYS A 90 13.52 11.86 13.58
C LYS A 90 12.02 11.72 13.81
N LEU A 91 11.43 10.56 13.45
CA LEU A 91 10.02 10.26 13.67
C LEU A 91 9.79 9.45 14.95
N ASP A 92 10.82 9.20 15.75
CA ASP A 92 10.69 8.51 17.04
C ASP A 92 9.65 9.20 17.94
N GLY A 93 8.87 8.40 18.64
CA GLY A 93 7.76 8.86 19.48
C GLY A 93 6.48 9.26 18.73
N ARG A 94 6.48 9.33 17.39
CA ARG A 94 5.30 9.72 16.60
C ARG A 94 4.36 8.57 16.31
N PHE A 95 4.92 7.38 16.10
CA PHE A 95 4.15 6.20 15.72
C PHE A 95 4.39 5.08 16.72
N ARG A 96 3.32 4.58 17.31
CA ARG A 96 3.34 3.35 18.12
C ARG A 96 3.22 2.10 17.25
N ARG A 97 2.67 2.25 16.05
CA ARG A 97 2.49 1.23 15.01
C ARG A 97 2.96 1.80 13.70
N PHE A 98 3.32 0.94 12.75
CA PHE A 98 3.58 1.37 11.39
C PHE A 98 2.30 1.99 10.81
N PRO A 99 2.32 3.26 10.36
CA PRO A 99 1.08 4.01 10.12
C PRO A 99 0.43 3.72 8.77
N LEU A 100 1.05 2.89 7.93
CA LEU A 100 0.58 2.59 6.58
C LEU A 100 0.27 1.11 6.41
N LEU A 101 -0.56 0.80 5.43
CA LEU A 101 -0.77 -0.54 4.90
C LEU A 101 -0.50 -0.50 3.39
N LEU A 102 0.45 -1.32 2.93
CA LEU A 102 0.87 -1.39 1.53
C LEU A 102 0.42 -2.71 0.94
N LYS A 103 -0.19 -2.67 -0.25
CA LYS A 103 -0.76 -3.84 -0.89
C LYS A 103 -0.49 -3.87 -2.39
N PHE A 104 -0.49 -5.08 -2.95
CA PHE A 104 -0.84 -5.28 -4.35
C PHE A 104 -2.25 -5.87 -4.42
N LEU A 105 -3.06 -5.34 -5.34
CA LEU A 105 -4.41 -5.83 -5.63
C LEU A 105 -4.44 -6.41 -7.04
N ASP A 106 -5.02 -7.60 -7.19
CA ASP A 106 -5.38 -8.20 -8.47
C ASP A 106 -6.91 -8.31 -8.54
N ALA A 107 -7.53 -7.32 -9.16
CA ALA A 107 -8.96 -7.20 -9.30
C ALA A 107 -9.42 -7.75 -10.65
N GLN A 108 -9.66 -9.07 -10.70
CA GLN A 108 -10.22 -9.76 -11.86
C GLN A 108 -11.65 -9.29 -12.14
N GLU A 109 -12.44 -9.11 -11.08
CA GLU A 109 -13.79 -8.56 -11.13
C GLU A 109 -13.82 -7.19 -10.42
N MET A 110 -14.97 -6.53 -10.44
CA MET A 110 -15.14 -5.25 -9.78
C MET A 110 -15.11 -5.39 -8.25
N LEU A 111 -14.36 -4.56 -7.56
CA LEU A 111 -14.51 -4.36 -6.12
C LEU A 111 -15.86 -3.71 -5.83
N SER A 112 -16.36 -3.86 -4.61
CA SER A 112 -17.54 -3.11 -4.19
C SER A 112 -17.35 -1.60 -4.40
N VAL A 113 -18.42 -0.89 -4.72
CA VAL A 113 -18.48 0.56 -4.55
C VAL A 113 -18.48 0.83 -3.05
N GLN A 114 -17.49 1.56 -2.58
CA GLN A 114 -17.19 1.73 -1.16
C GLN A 114 -16.75 3.15 -0.84
N VAL A 115 -16.75 3.47 0.44
CA VAL A 115 -16.22 4.72 0.98
C VAL A 115 -15.56 4.45 2.32
N HIS A 116 -14.54 5.23 2.64
CA HIS A 116 -13.85 5.18 3.91
C HIS A 116 -14.21 6.38 4.78
N PRO A 117 -14.41 6.17 6.09
CA PRO A 117 -14.75 7.24 7.02
C PRO A 117 -13.64 8.29 7.11
N THR A 118 -14.05 9.54 7.26
CA THR A 118 -13.19 10.70 7.50
C THR A 118 -12.95 10.94 9.00
N LYS A 119 -12.12 11.92 9.33
CA LYS A 119 -11.97 12.40 10.73
C LYS A 119 -13.29 12.90 11.33
N ALA A 120 -14.24 13.36 10.52
CA ALA A 120 -15.56 13.81 10.98
C ALA A 120 -16.50 12.64 11.32
N ASN A 121 -16.23 11.45 10.83
CA ASN A 121 -17.06 10.25 11.01
C ASN A 121 -16.48 9.25 12.01
N THR A 122 -15.65 9.70 12.96
CA THR A 122 -14.96 8.82 13.92
C THR A 122 -15.92 8.03 14.80
N ASN A 123 -17.14 8.53 15.00
CA ASN A 123 -18.23 7.83 15.72
C ASN A 123 -18.74 6.58 14.98
N LEU A 124 -18.45 6.44 13.69
CA LEU A 124 -18.79 5.26 12.88
C LEU A 124 -17.63 4.25 12.82
N LEU A 125 -16.43 4.63 13.28
CA LEU A 125 -15.26 3.76 13.28
C LEU A 125 -15.38 2.69 14.37
N PRO A 126 -15.06 1.43 14.08
CA PRO A 126 -14.79 0.45 15.11
C PRO A 126 -13.67 0.90 16.06
N ALA A 127 -13.69 0.42 17.30
CA ALA A 127 -12.64 0.73 18.27
C ALA A 127 -11.25 0.35 17.75
N GLY A 128 -10.30 1.28 17.83
CA GLY A 128 -8.93 1.09 17.38
C GLY A 128 -8.68 1.34 15.88
N GLU A 129 -9.73 1.59 15.09
CA GLU A 129 -9.59 1.93 13.68
C GLU A 129 -9.40 3.42 13.45
N THR A 130 -8.84 3.77 12.31
CA THR A 130 -8.57 5.14 11.87
C THR A 130 -9.29 5.45 10.55
N PRO A 131 -9.45 6.74 10.19
CA PRO A 131 -9.82 7.12 8.84
C PRO A 131 -8.90 6.49 7.81
N LYS A 132 -9.36 6.38 6.56
CA LYS A 132 -8.59 5.71 5.52
C LYS A 132 -8.52 6.57 4.26
N THR A 133 -7.41 7.28 4.10
CA THR A 133 -6.98 7.89 2.84
C THR A 133 -6.06 6.92 2.14
N GLU A 134 -6.21 6.76 0.82
CA GLU A 134 -5.44 5.81 0.02
C GLU A 134 -5.07 6.38 -1.34
N ALA A 135 -4.12 5.73 -2.00
CA ALA A 135 -3.75 6.04 -3.37
C ALA A 135 -3.41 4.75 -4.14
N TRP A 136 -3.72 4.76 -5.43
CA TRP A 136 -3.46 3.65 -6.32
C TRP A 136 -2.48 4.04 -7.43
N LEU A 137 -1.55 3.14 -7.73
CA LEU A 137 -0.75 3.16 -8.96
C LEU A 137 -1.13 1.93 -9.79
N VAL A 138 -1.61 2.15 -11.00
CA VAL A 138 -1.98 1.09 -11.94
C VAL A 138 -0.72 0.41 -12.47
N LEU A 139 -0.59 -0.89 -12.27
CA LEU A 139 0.51 -1.71 -12.77
C LEU A 139 0.12 -2.40 -14.08
N GLU A 140 -1.09 -2.93 -14.14
CA GLU A 140 -1.65 -3.60 -15.32
C GLU A 140 -3.12 -3.22 -15.46
N ALA A 141 -3.61 -3.09 -16.69
CA ALA A 141 -5.00 -2.82 -16.99
C ALA A 141 -5.43 -3.48 -18.29
N GLY A 142 -6.54 -4.20 -18.26
CA GLY A 142 -7.21 -4.74 -19.44
C GLY A 142 -8.13 -3.71 -20.11
N THR A 143 -8.70 -4.04 -21.24
CA THR A 143 -9.60 -3.14 -21.98
C THR A 143 -10.93 -2.86 -21.25
N GLN A 144 -11.31 -3.76 -20.36
CA GLN A 144 -12.53 -3.64 -19.55
C GLN A 144 -12.29 -3.02 -18.18
N SER A 145 -11.03 -2.71 -17.84
CA SER A 145 -10.68 -2.10 -16.55
C SER A 145 -11.37 -0.76 -16.36
N ARG A 146 -11.87 -0.54 -15.15
CA ARG A 146 -12.51 0.72 -14.73
C ARG A 146 -12.06 1.09 -13.34
N ILE A 147 -11.85 2.39 -13.15
CA ILE A 147 -11.75 3.01 -11.83
C ILE A 147 -12.92 3.97 -11.71
N TYR A 148 -13.71 3.80 -10.68
CA TYR A 148 -14.71 4.78 -10.26
C TYR A 148 -14.13 5.58 -9.10
N ALA A 149 -14.09 6.91 -9.23
CA ALA A 149 -13.51 7.78 -8.21
C ALA A 149 -14.31 9.09 -8.10
N GLY A 150 -15.03 9.23 -6.98
CA GLY A 150 -15.94 10.34 -6.71
C GLY A 150 -17.27 10.27 -7.45
N LEU A 151 -18.10 11.25 -7.20
CA LEU A 151 -19.43 11.38 -7.76
C LEU A 151 -19.44 12.25 -9.02
N LYS A 152 -20.39 11.99 -9.91
CA LYS A 152 -20.72 12.96 -10.98
C LYS A 152 -21.29 14.24 -10.36
N ALA A 153 -21.06 15.36 -11.03
CA ALA A 153 -21.50 16.67 -10.56
C ALA A 153 -23.04 16.68 -10.31
N GLY A 154 -23.42 17.21 -9.16
CA GLY A 154 -24.81 17.34 -8.75
C GLY A 154 -25.47 16.08 -8.20
N THR A 155 -24.74 14.96 -8.08
CA THR A 155 -25.27 13.74 -7.45
C THR A 155 -25.52 13.98 -5.97
N THR A 156 -26.72 13.65 -5.50
CA THR A 156 -27.16 13.79 -4.11
C THR A 156 -27.29 12.44 -3.42
N ALA A 157 -27.41 12.42 -2.08
CA ALA A 157 -27.73 11.22 -1.32
C ALA A 157 -29.06 10.57 -1.75
N ALA A 158 -30.05 11.37 -2.15
CA ALA A 158 -31.32 10.87 -2.66
C ALA A 158 -31.15 10.17 -4.02
N ASP A 159 -30.27 10.71 -4.88
CA ASP A 159 -29.96 10.09 -6.18
C ASP A 159 -29.24 8.75 -5.98
N LEU A 160 -28.30 8.66 -5.05
CA LEU A 160 -27.62 7.40 -4.73
C LEU A 160 -28.60 6.34 -4.19
N ARG A 161 -29.49 6.71 -3.25
CA ARG A 161 -30.52 5.76 -2.76
C ARG A 161 -31.43 5.26 -3.86
N ARG A 162 -31.86 6.16 -4.76
CA ARG A 162 -32.66 5.79 -5.94
C ARG A 162 -31.87 4.89 -6.89
N ALA A 163 -30.61 5.18 -7.14
CA ALA A 163 -29.74 4.38 -7.99
C ALA A 163 -29.47 2.98 -7.40
N LEU A 164 -29.33 2.88 -6.08
CA LEU A 164 -29.23 1.60 -5.37
C LEU A 164 -30.49 0.75 -5.57
N ALA A 165 -31.66 1.34 -5.38
CA ALA A 165 -32.92 0.63 -5.55
C ALA A 165 -33.14 0.11 -7.00
N ASN A 166 -32.52 0.75 -7.98
CA ASN A 166 -32.64 0.43 -9.41
C ASN A 166 -31.41 -0.33 -9.97
N GLY A 167 -30.40 -0.66 -9.17
CA GLY A 167 -29.15 -1.30 -9.65
C GLY A 167 -28.30 -0.43 -10.58
N THR A 168 -28.42 0.90 -10.50
CA THR A 168 -27.79 1.85 -11.45
C THR A 168 -26.75 2.76 -10.81
N VAL A 169 -26.12 2.32 -9.70
CA VAL A 169 -25.15 3.10 -8.90
C VAL A 169 -24.00 3.62 -9.76
N ALA A 170 -23.48 2.81 -10.68
CA ALA A 170 -22.39 3.20 -11.58
C ALA A 170 -22.70 4.47 -12.39
N ASN A 171 -23.98 4.75 -12.66
CA ASN A 171 -24.40 5.95 -13.39
C ASN A 171 -24.20 7.25 -12.61
N GLN A 172 -24.01 7.17 -11.29
CA GLN A 172 -23.78 8.31 -10.41
C GLN A 172 -22.28 8.56 -10.17
N LEU A 173 -21.42 7.63 -10.57
CA LEU A 173 -19.97 7.69 -10.30
C LEU A 173 -19.20 8.27 -11.49
N ALA A 174 -18.15 9.01 -11.19
CA ALA A 174 -17.13 9.38 -12.17
C ALA A 174 -16.29 8.14 -12.52
N CYS A 175 -16.07 7.90 -13.82
CA CYS A 175 -15.43 6.69 -14.31
C CYS A 175 -14.18 7.04 -15.13
N ILE A 176 -13.09 6.33 -14.87
CA ILE A 176 -11.80 6.44 -15.55
C ILE A 176 -11.52 5.09 -16.23
N ALA A 177 -11.07 5.11 -17.50
CA ALA A 177 -10.47 3.97 -18.19
C ALA A 177 -8.95 4.01 -17.91
N PRO A 178 -8.44 3.21 -16.97
CA PRO A 178 -7.04 3.31 -16.52
C PRO A 178 -6.07 2.72 -17.52
N LYS A 179 -4.81 3.19 -17.45
CA LYS A 179 -3.67 2.63 -18.17
C LYS A 179 -2.53 2.33 -17.18
N PRO A 180 -1.65 1.37 -17.49
CA PRO A 180 -0.45 1.16 -16.69
C PRO A 180 0.36 2.45 -16.51
N GLY A 181 0.72 2.76 -15.26
CA GLY A 181 1.41 3.98 -14.86
C GLY A 181 0.50 5.13 -14.42
N ASP A 182 -0.81 5.06 -14.67
CA ASP A 182 -1.77 6.01 -14.11
C ASP A 182 -1.85 5.89 -12.59
N SER A 183 -2.14 7.00 -11.93
CA SER A 183 -2.29 7.02 -10.47
C SER A 183 -3.48 7.87 -10.04
N VAL A 184 -4.13 7.46 -8.93
CA VAL A 184 -5.34 8.09 -8.40
C VAL A 184 -5.16 8.28 -6.90
N PHE A 185 -5.48 9.46 -6.38
CA PHE A 185 -5.52 9.76 -4.95
C PHE A 185 -6.96 9.77 -4.46
N LEU A 186 -7.25 9.02 -3.42
CA LEU A 186 -8.58 8.83 -2.85
C LEU A 186 -8.56 9.28 -1.39
N GLN A 187 -8.97 10.52 -1.19
CA GLN A 187 -9.12 11.03 0.17
C GLN A 187 -10.24 10.28 0.90
N ALA A 188 -10.12 10.12 2.22
CA ALA A 188 -11.23 9.61 3.03
C ALA A 188 -12.50 10.42 2.75
N GLY A 189 -13.64 9.74 2.53
CA GLY A 189 -14.90 10.36 2.09
C GLY A 189 -15.15 10.26 0.59
N THR A 190 -14.15 9.96 -0.24
CA THR A 190 -14.33 9.72 -1.67
C THR A 190 -14.97 8.35 -1.90
N VAL A 191 -16.13 8.30 -2.54
CA VAL A 191 -16.76 7.05 -2.98
C VAL A 191 -16.00 6.50 -4.19
N HIS A 192 -15.63 5.20 -4.16
CA HIS A 192 -14.77 4.63 -5.19
C HIS A 192 -14.99 3.13 -5.39
N SER A 193 -14.47 2.62 -6.52
CA SER A 193 -14.36 1.20 -6.87
C SER A 193 -13.33 1.04 -7.97
N LEU A 194 -12.75 -0.14 -8.10
CA LEU A 194 -11.91 -0.51 -9.24
C LEU A 194 -12.16 -1.97 -9.62
N GLY A 195 -11.78 -2.36 -10.82
CA GLY A 195 -11.84 -3.75 -11.24
C GLY A 195 -11.91 -3.95 -12.73
N GLY A 196 -12.33 -5.15 -13.14
CA GLY A 196 -12.40 -5.53 -14.53
C GLY A 196 -11.02 -5.77 -15.13
N ASP A 197 -10.26 -6.70 -14.55
CA ASP A 197 -8.95 -7.12 -15.05
C ASP A 197 -7.83 -6.06 -14.85
N ILE A 198 -7.66 -5.58 -13.62
CA ILE A 198 -6.66 -4.57 -13.23
C ILE A 198 -5.76 -5.06 -12.09
N VAL A 199 -4.47 -4.70 -12.15
CA VAL A 199 -3.52 -4.86 -11.03
C VAL A 199 -3.04 -3.49 -10.60
N VAL A 200 -3.11 -3.22 -9.29
CA VAL A 200 -2.64 -1.95 -8.72
C VAL A 200 -1.72 -2.18 -7.52
N PHE A 201 -0.81 -1.25 -7.31
CA PHE A 201 -0.20 -1.01 -6.01
C PHE A 201 -1.07 -0.02 -5.25
N GLU A 202 -1.39 -0.37 -4.00
CA GLU A 202 -2.17 0.46 -3.08
C GLU A 202 -1.32 0.86 -1.88
N ILE A 203 -1.33 2.16 -1.57
CA ILE A 203 -0.81 2.72 -0.32
C ILE A 203 -1.96 3.38 0.43
N GLN A 204 -2.11 3.07 1.71
CA GLN A 204 -3.19 3.59 2.55
C GLN A 204 -2.73 3.78 4.00
N GLN A 205 -3.51 4.57 4.77
CA GLN A 205 -3.40 4.56 6.22
C GLN A 205 -3.64 3.15 6.77
N ASN A 206 -3.08 2.83 7.95
CA ASN A 206 -3.20 1.50 8.56
C ASN A 206 -4.62 1.23 9.11
N SER A 207 -5.59 1.15 8.22
CA SER A 207 -7.00 0.86 8.48
C SER A 207 -7.53 -0.11 7.44
N ASP A 208 -8.45 -1.02 7.85
CA ASP A 208 -9.14 -1.93 6.92
C ASP A 208 -10.67 -1.69 6.92
N VAL A 209 -11.10 -0.51 7.41
CA VAL A 209 -12.51 -0.14 7.49
C VAL A 209 -13.02 0.25 6.11
N THR A 210 -14.08 -0.43 5.70
CA THR A 210 -14.76 -0.19 4.42
C THR A 210 -16.27 -0.17 4.65
N PHE A 211 -16.94 0.93 4.29
CA PHE A 211 -18.40 0.94 4.19
C PHE A 211 -18.82 0.68 2.75
N ARG A 212 -19.40 -0.49 2.55
CA ARG A 212 -19.82 -0.99 1.23
C ARG A 212 -21.16 -0.43 0.87
N LEU A 213 -21.21 0.37 -0.21
CA LEU A 213 -22.42 1.00 -0.75
C LEU A 213 -23.17 0.07 -1.71
N TYR A 214 -22.43 -0.60 -2.61
CA TYR A 214 -22.98 -1.48 -3.64
C TYR A 214 -21.94 -2.55 -4.01
N ASP A 215 -22.37 -3.77 -4.34
CA ASP A 215 -21.47 -4.90 -4.55
C ASP A 215 -21.65 -5.65 -5.87
N TRP A 216 -22.22 -4.99 -6.90
CA TRP A 216 -22.39 -5.56 -8.25
C TRP A 216 -23.14 -6.90 -8.25
N ASP A 217 -23.99 -7.13 -7.27
CA ASP A 217 -24.75 -8.39 -7.05
C ASP A 217 -23.82 -9.63 -6.86
N HIS A 218 -22.58 -9.42 -6.43
CA HIS A 218 -21.64 -10.50 -6.16
C HIS A 218 -22.15 -11.44 -5.07
N VAL A 219 -21.99 -12.74 -5.31
CA VAL A 219 -22.20 -13.80 -4.34
C VAL A 219 -20.87 -14.48 -4.07
N ASP A 220 -20.45 -14.51 -2.81
CA ASP A 220 -19.23 -15.19 -2.41
C ASP A 220 -19.38 -16.69 -2.62
N THR A 221 -18.56 -17.28 -3.48
CA THR A 221 -18.61 -18.70 -3.83
C THR A 221 -18.27 -19.63 -2.66
N LYS A 222 -17.55 -19.14 -1.64
CA LYS A 222 -17.26 -19.91 -0.42
C LYS A 222 -18.44 -20.00 0.53
N THR A 223 -19.23 -18.94 0.63
CA THR A 223 -20.34 -18.85 1.59
C THR A 223 -21.70 -19.03 0.94
N GLY A 224 -21.80 -18.89 -0.39
CA GLY A 224 -23.05 -18.86 -1.14
C GLY A 224 -23.93 -17.64 -0.82
N LYS A 225 -23.37 -16.59 -0.23
CA LYS A 225 -24.12 -15.41 0.22
C LYS A 225 -23.53 -14.10 -0.32
N PRO A 226 -24.36 -13.08 -0.58
CA PRO A 226 -23.87 -11.73 -0.86
C PRO A 226 -23.16 -11.14 0.39
N ARG A 227 -22.22 -10.22 0.16
CA ARG A 227 -21.59 -9.46 1.24
C ARG A 227 -22.58 -8.45 1.83
N ILE A 228 -22.42 -8.16 3.10
CA ILE A 228 -23.23 -7.17 3.81
C ILE A 228 -22.93 -5.77 3.25
N LEU A 229 -23.97 -5.00 2.95
CA LEU A 229 -23.87 -3.58 2.61
C LEU A 229 -24.06 -2.73 3.86
N GLN A 230 -23.33 -1.62 3.94
CA GLN A 230 -23.45 -0.61 4.99
C GLN A 230 -23.89 0.73 4.37
N VAL A 231 -25.04 0.72 3.72
CA VAL A 231 -25.52 1.83 2.86
C VAL A 231 -25.60 3.16 3.61
N GLU A 232 -26.20 3.18 4.80
CA GLU A 232 -26.38 4.43 5.53
C GLU A 232 -25.06 4.96 6.09
N GLN A 233 -24.18 4.08 6.58
CA GLN A 233 -22.83 4.46 6.99
C GLN A 233 -22.02 4.98 5.80
N ALA A 234 -22.11 4.31 4.65
CA ALA A 234 -21.44 4.75 3.44
C ALA A 234 -21.93 6.14 3.02
N ILE A 235 -23.23 6.37 2.93
CA ILE A 235 -23.80 7.68 2.56
C ILE A 235 -23.42 8.76 3.57
N ALA A 236 -23.35 8.44 4.86
CA ALA A 236 -22.91 9.38 5.90
C ALA A 236 -21.43 9.76 5.81
N CYS A 237 -20.60 8.92 5.18
CA CYS A 237 -19.16 9.18 5.01
C CYS A 237 -18.82 9.86 3.68
N ILE A 238 -19.70 9.83 2.67
CA ILE A 238 -19.42 10.41 1.36
C ILE A 238 -19.31 11.94 1.45
N ASP A 239 -18.23 12.47 0.89
CA ASP A 239 -18.10 13.90 0.63
C ASP A 239 -18.80 14.25 -0.69
N PHE A 240 -20.04 14.75 -0.60
CA PHE A 240 -20.81 15.15 -1.76
C PHE A 240 -20.31 16.44 -2.43
N ALA A 241 -19.41 17.17 -1.81
CA ALA A 241 -18.84 18.40 -2.35
C ALA A 241 -17.56 18.15 -3.19
N GLU A 242 -16.87 17.03 -2.96
CA GLU A 242 -15.59 16.71 -3.65
C GLU A 242 -15.79 16.52 -5.16
N GLY A 243 -16.90 15.88 -5.57
CA GLY A 243 -17.18 15.60 -6.99
C GLY A 243 -16.31 14.47 -7.58
N ALA A 244 -15.96 14.64 -8.88
CA ALA A 244 -15.15 13.65 -9.60
C ALA A 244 -13.66 13.79 -9.28
N VAL A 245 -13.01 12.68 -9.00
CA VAL A 245 -11.56 12.59 -8.82
C VAL A 245 -10.91 12.14 -10.13
N GLY A 246 -9.88 12.85 -10.57
CA GLY A 246 -9.11 12.57 -11.78
C GLY A 246 -7.82 11.80 -11.52
N LEU A 247 -7.07 11.54 -12.61
CA LEU A 247 -5.72 11.02 -12.52
C LEU A 247 -4.78 12.05 -11.89
N ALA A 248 -3.89 11.60 -11.02
CA ALA A 248 -2.83 12.43 -10.47
C ALA A 248 -1.78 12.75 -11.54
N ALA A 249 -1.27 13.97 -11.52
CA ALA A 249 -0.19 14.40 -12.38
C ALA A 249 1.16 14.29 -11.63
N PRO A 250 2.07 13.36 -12.01
CA PRO A 250 3.36 13.24 -11.36
C PRO A 250 4.22 14.49 -11.52
N VAL A 251 4.91 14.90 -10.44
CA VAL A 251 5.87 16.00 -10.47
C VAL A 251 7.28 15.43 -10.64
N VAL A 252 7.96 15.78 -11.74
CA VAL A 252 9.34 15.36 -11.99
C VAL A 252 10.27 16.22 -11.12
N GLU A 253 10.97 15.59 -10.17
CA GLU A 253 11.93 16.24 -9.28
C GLU A 253 13.38 16.13 -9.77
N ALA A 254 13.70 15.03 -10.48
CA ALA A 254 15.01 14.77 -11.09
C ALA A 254 14.89 13.88 -12.32
N THR A 255 15.88 13.99 -13.22
CA THR A 255 15.97 13.15 -14.41
C THR A 255 17.19 12.24 -14.43
N ALA A 256 18.19 12.53 -13.62
CA ALA A 256 19.42 11.74 -13.48
C ALA A 256 19.90 11.75 -12.02
N PRO A 257 20.58 10.69 -11.51
CA PRO A 257 20.94 9.44 -12.21
C PRO A 257 19.74 8.52 -12.48
N ALA A 258 18.61 8.73 -11.81
CA ALA A 258 17.32 8.10 -12.10
C ALA A 258 16.25 9.17 -12.28
N LYS A 259 15.24 8.89 -13.07
CA LYS A 259 14.05 9.75 -13.13
C LYS A 259 13.27 9.58 -11.85
N ARG A 260 13.20 10.65 -11.03
CA ARG A 260 12.45 10.72 -9.78
C ARG A 260 11.17 11.53 -10.01
N GLU A 261 10.04 10.88 -9.83
CA GLU A 261 8.72 11.49 -9.99
C GLU A 261 7.96 11.37 -8.68
N LYS A 262 7.56 12.50 -8.08
CA LYS A 262 6.65 12.50 -6.95
C LYS A 262 5.23 12.23 -7.48
N LEU A 263 4.64 11.11 -7.06
CA LEU A 263 3.28 10.72 -7.40
C LEU A 263 2.28 11.34 -6.43
N PHE A 264 2.59 11.29 -5.14
CA PHE A 264 1.72 11.79 -4.07
C PHE A 264 2.52 12.49 -2.98
N ASP A 265 1.91 13.52 -2.41
CA ASP A 265 2.40 14.25 -1.24
C ASP A 265 1.21 14.68 -0.39
N CYS A 266 0.98 14.01 0.74
CA CYS A 266 -0.16 14.27 1.61
C CYS A 266 0.24 14.17 3.10
N GLU A 267 -0.70 14.46 3.99
CA GLU A 267 -0.45 14.42 5.44
C GLU A 267 -0.12 13.00 5.98
N HIS A 268 -0.35 11.95 5.19
CA HIS A 268 -0.20 10.56 5.63
C HIS A 268 1.02 9.87 5.04
N PHE A 269 1.46 10.24 3.83
CA PHE A 269 2.61 9.67 3.15
C PHE A 269 3.08 10.56 1.99
N GLN A 270 4.33 10.34 1.60
CA GLN A 270 4.86 10.77 0.30
C GLN A 270 5.26 9.54 -0.50
N LEU A 271 4.99 9.54 -1.79
CA LEU A 271 5.29 8.45 -2.69
C LEU A 271 6.01 8.96 -3.93
N TRP A 272 7.18 8.42 -4.19
CA TRP A 272 7.94 8.63 -5.43
C TRP A 272 8.02 7.38 -6.26
N ARG A 273 8.10 7.58 -7.57
CA ARG A 273 8.50 6.57 -8.54
C ARG A 273 9.91 6.89 -9.05
N LEU A 274 10.80 5.91 -8.96
CA LEU A 274 12.20 5.99 -9.37
C LEU A 274 12.42 5.04 -10.55
N ARG A 275 12.88 5.57 -11.69
CA ARG A 275 13.18 4.77 -12.87
C ARG A 275 14.59 5.05 -13.35
N GLY A 276 15.41 4.00 -13.51
CA GLY A 276 16.80 4.16 -13.91
C GLY A 276 17.47 2.85 -14.32
N GLU A 277 18.64 2.98 -14.94
CA GLU A 277 19.48 1.86 -15.38
C GLU A 277 20.90 1.95 -14.79
N SER A 278 21.23 3.08 -14.19
CA SER A 278 22.50 3.35 -13.51
C SER A 278 22.29 3.43 -12.00
N PRO A 279 23.32 3.27 -11.18
CA PRO A 279 23.19 3.41 -9.73
C PRO A 279 22.65 4.76 -9.30
N PHE A 280 21.73 4.76 -8.31
CA PHE A 280 21.12 5.97 -7.76
C PHE A 280 20.88 5.85 -6.25
N PRO A 281 20.82 6.96 -5.53
CA PRO A 281 20.55 6.94 -4.10
C PRO A 281 19.08 6.60 -3.80
N VAL A 282 18.88 5.85 -2.69
CA VAL A 282 17.60 5.55 -2.06
C VAL A 282 17.74 5.68 -0.54
N GLY A 283 16.65 5.87 0.17
CA GLY A 283 16.72 6.13 1.61
C GLY A 283 16.97 7.62 1.92
N ALA A 284 17.05 7.97 3.20
CA ALA A 284 17.30 9.33 3.65
C ALA A 284 17.99 9.33 5.03
N ALA A 285 18.83 10.33 5.29
CA ALA A 285 19.51 10.48 6.57
C ALA A 285 18.52 10.68 7.72
N ASP A 286 18.65 9.84 8.75
CA ASP A 286 17.82 9.84 9.98
C ASP A 286 16.31 9.71 9.76
N MET A 287 15.90 9.14 8.62
CA MET A 287 14.49 8.99 8.26
C MET A 287 14.23 7.60 7.65
N PRO A 288 13.19 6.90 8.07
CA PRO A 288 12.84 5.64 7.45
C PRO A 288 12.33 5.83 6.03
N ARG A 289 12.53 4.81 5.19
CA ARG A 289 11.92 4.70 3.86
C ARG A 289 11.41 3.28 3.63
N VAL A 290 10.39 3.17 2.80
CA VAL A 290 10.00 1.87 2.25
C VAL A 290 10.30 1.88 0.76
N LEU A 291 10.94 0.82 0.28
CA LEU A 291 11.17 0.58 -1.15
C LEU A 291 10.28 -0.58 -1.59
N VAL A 292 9.62 -0.41 -2.73
CA VAL A 292 8.84 -1.46 -3.40
C VAL A 292 9.31 -1.57 -4.83
N CYS A 293 9.79 -2.75 -5.24
CA CYS A 293 10.18 -3.00 -6.62
C CYS A 293 8.97 -3.44 -7.44
N ILE A 294 8.52 -2.62 -8.38
CA ILE A 294 7.37 -2.95 -9.24
C ILE A 294 7.81 -3.52 -10.59
N GLU A 295 9.06 -3.29 -11.01
CA GLU A 295 9.61 -3.83 -12.24
C GLU A 295 11.14 -3.88 -12.18
N GLY A 296 11.74 -4.93 -12.79
CA GLY A 296 13.18 -5.09 -12.90
C GLY A 296 13.81 -5.80 -11.69
N VAL A 297 15.12 -5.78 -11.65
CA VAL A 297 15.98 -6.41 -10.63
C VAL A 297 17.22 -5.57 -10.36
N GLY A 298 17.73 -5.63 -9.14
CA GLY A 298 18.94 -4.93 -8.71
C GLY A 298 19.37 -5.32 -7.32
N HIS A 299 20.08 -4.42 -6.65
CA HIS A 299 20.54 -4.59 -5.27
C HIS A 299 20.47 -3.25 -4.55
N VAL A 300 20.07 -3.29 -3.28
CA VAL A 300 20.34 -2.21 -2.34
C VAL A 300 21.74 -2.49 -1.75
N GLU A 301 22.64 -1.53 -1.87
CA GLU A 301 23.98 -1.60 -1.27
C GLU A 301 23.99 -0.75 0.00
N HIS A 302 24.34 -1.37 1.11
CA HIS A 302 24.55 -0.69 2.38
C HIS A 302 25.84 -1.21 3.02
N LEU A 303 26.77 -0.30 3.32
CA LEU A 303 28.14 -0.63 3.68
C LEU A 303 28.75 -1.58 2.61
N ASP A 304 29.33 -2.69 3.01
CA ASP A 304 29.95 -3.68 2.11
C ASP A 304 29.01 -4.86 1.79
N VAL A 305 27.69 -4.71 2.02
CA VAL A 305 26.68 -5.76 1.82
C VAL A 305 25.71 -5.37 0.73
N SER A 306 25.43 -6.31 -0.18
CA SER A 306 24.44 -6.17 -1.25
C SER A 306 23.20 -7.01 -0.95
N TYR A 307 22.05 -6.38 -0.95
CA TYR A 307 20.73 -7.00 -0.73
C TYR A 307 20.01 -7.10 -2.05
N ALA A 308 19.79 -8.32 -2.54
CA ALA A 308 19.13 -8.53 -3.83
C ALA A 308 17.66 -8.05 -3.77
N VAL A 309 17.24 -7.36 -4.84
CA VAL A 309 15.89 -6.82 -5.00
C VAL A 309 15.34 -7.26 -6.33
N GLY A 310 14.15 -7.84 -6.32
CA GLY A 310 13.41 -8.25 -7.52
C GLY A 310 12.00 -7.70 -7.54
N LYS A 311 11.31 -7.89 -8.66
CA LYS A 311 9.90 -7.50 -8.81
C LYS A 311 9.05 -8.10 -7.67
N GLY A 312 8.23 -7.28 -7.04
CA GLY A 312 7.37 -7.63 -5.91
C GLY A 312 8.02 -7.50 -4.52
N ASP A 313 9.34 -7.34 -4.44
CA ASP A 313 10.02 -7.19 -3.16
C ASP A 313 9.67 -5.87 -2.46
N VAL A 314 9.53 -5.93 -1.14
CA VAL A 314 9.41 -4.77 -0.25
C VAL A 314 10.53 -4.77 0.78
N PHE A 315 11.17 -3.62 0.92
CA PHE A 315 12.18 -3.36 1.93
C PHE A 315 11.80 -2.17 2.79
N PHE A 316 11.92 -2.33 4.09
CA PHE A 316 11.97 -1.19 5.00
C PHE A 316 13.44 -0.82 5.22
N LEU A 317 13.78 0.43 4.97
CA LEU A 317 15.09 1.02 5.26
C LEU A 317 14.99 1.76 6.60
N PRO A 318 15.50 1.18 7.70
CA PRO A 318 15.49 1.84 9.00
C PRO A 318 16.21 3.18 8.96
N ALA A 319 15.77 4.14 9.77
CA ALA A 319 16.41 5.45 9.85
C ALA A 319 17.91 5.37 10.18
N ALA A 320 18.29 4.37 11.00
CA ALA A 320 19.68 4.13 11.41
C ALA A 320 20.64 3.81 10.25
N ILE A 321 20.13 3.32 9.10
CA ILE A 321 21.02 3.00 7.96
C ILE A 321 21.23 4.20 7.02
N GLY A 322 20.38 5.21 7.11
CA GLY A 322 20.49 6.41 6.28
C GLY A 322 20.26 6.16 4.79
N ALA A 323 20.98 6.90 3.97
CA ALA A 323 20.94 6.74 2.52
C ALA A 323 21.75 5.52 2.08
N CYS A 324 21.20 4.75 1.15
CA CYS A 324 21.82 3.60 0.49
C CYS A 324 21.98 3.87 -1.00
N THR A 325 22.68 3.00 -1.70
CA THR A 325 22.73 3.00 -3.17
C THR A 325 21.91 1.86 -3.71
N PHE A 326 20.96 2.15 -4.59
CA PHE A 326 20.34 1.12 -5.42
C PHE A 326 21.14 0.95 -6.71
N ARG A 327 21.56 -0.29 -7.00
CA ARG A 327 22.27 -0.65 -8.21
C ARG A 327 21.41 -1.56 -9.08
N PRO A 328 20.79 -1.03 -10.15
CA PRO A 328 20.00 -1.83 -11.07
C PRO A 328 20.89 -2.74 -11.91
N ARG A 329 20.39 -3.93 -12.25
CA ARG A 329 21.04 -4.81 -13.25
C ARG A 329 20.68 -4.42 -14.68
N ARG A 330 19.48 -3.87 -14.87
CA ARG A 330 18.90 -3.31 -16.09
C ARG A 330 17.92 -2.22 -15.69
N ALA A 331 17.06 -1.77 -16.62
CA ALA A 331 15.98 -0.86 -16.28
C ALA A 331 15.18 -1.36 -15.07
N VAL A 332 14.93 -0.47 -14.12
CA VAL A 332 14.17 -0.75 -12.91
C VAL A 332 13.12 0.33 -12.70
N ASN A 333 12.02 -0.06 -12.07
CA ASN A 333 10.97 0.82 -11.61
C ASN A 333 10.70 0.52 -10.14
N LEU A 334 11.10 1.44 -9.26
CA LEU A 334 10.91 1.37 -7.81
C LEU A 334 9.92 2.40 -7.34
N LEU A 335 9.23 2.09 -6.27
CA LEU A 335 8.53 3.06 -5.44
C LEU A 335 9.35 3.32 -4.18
N GLU A 336 9.50 4.58 -3.82
CA GLU A 336 10.07 5.01 -2.55
C GLU A 336 9.00 5.74 -1.76
N ILE A 337 8.79 5.35 -0.51
CA ILE A 337 7.74 5.85 0.37
C ILE A 337 8.38 6.48 1.59
N ALA A 338 7.95 7.69 1.94
CA ALA A 338 8.28 8.33 3.20
C ALA A 338 7.05 8.39 4.10
N LEU A 339 7.28 8.20 5.40
CA LEU A 339 6.31 8.56 6.43
C LEU A 339 6.30 10.09 6.59
N PRO A 340 5.16 10.69 6.95
CA PRO A 340 5.03 12.13 6.98
C PRO A 340 5.86 12.73 8.13
N GLU A 341 6.62 13.75 7.80
CA GLU A 341 7.09 14.72 8.79
C GLU A 341 5.89 15.57 9.16
N MET A 342 5.50 15.64 10.45
CA MET A 342 4.45 16.57 10.85
C MET A 342 4.88 17.97 10.44
N VAL A 343 4.11 18.60 9.57
CA VAL A 343 4.16 20.05 9.43
C VAL A 343 3.76 20.60 10.80
N GLY A 344 4.72 21.22 11.48
CA GLY A 344 4.46 21.84 12.77
C GLY A 344 3.24 22.77 12.63
N THR A 345 2.25 22.56 13.45
CA THR A 345 1.26 23.60 13.71
C THR A 345 2.03 24.82 14.20
N ARG A 346 2.30 25.74 13.27
CA ARG A 346 2.71 27.11 13.60
C ARG A 346 1.50 27.88 14.12
#